data_b422f40c73a686c8763099e8f56e0209
#
_entry.id   b422f40c73a686c8763099e8f56e0209
#
_cell.length_a   1.000
_cell.length_b   1.000
_cell.length_c   1.000
_cell.angle_alpha   90.00
_cell.angle_beta   90.00
_cell.angle_gamma   90.00
#
_symmetry.space_group_name_H-M   'P 1'
#
loop_
_entity.id
_entity.type
_entity.pdbx_description
1 polymer ?
#
loop_
_entity_poly.entity_id
_entity_poly.type
_entity_poly.pdbx_seq_one_letter_code
_entity_poly.pdbx_strand_id
1 'polypeptide(L)'
;ATVGVTALASDADGTTNTITYSVTANSCTDVFAVGSSTGVVTVADKTNIDYETATSCTVTVKALSADTSHASTTYTVAVTDVDEFDTSTPTDSNSGTNTMAENVANGATVGVTALASDADGTTNTITYSVTANSCTDVFAVGSSTGVVTVADKTNIDYETATSCTVTVKATSADASHASTTYTVAVTDIDEADVSTPTDSDSGTNTMAENVANGATVGVTALASDADGTTNTITYAITAQSCSSVFAVGSSTGVVTVADNTNIDYETAQSCTVEVTATSADSSTAATTYTVAVTNVVIDITAASATIAESSSNGASVVTLTSSGDDASSAGFTIQSGNTNGAFAVSTGGAVTVADTSAIDYETATSQTVVFTITDGTAAVTESVVITFTDADEFDTSTPTDSNGAANTMAENVANGATVGVTALASDADGTT
;
A
#
# COMPACT_ATOMS: atom_id res chain seq x y z
N ALA A 1 4.26 -74.70 33.33
CA ALA A 1 4.27 -74.09 34.65
C ALA A 1 3.15 -74.65 35.51
N THR A 2 3.33 -74.75 36.82
CA THR A 2 2.27 -75.14 37.77
C THR A 2 1.42 -73.93 38.08
N VAL A 3 0.11 -74.12 38.31
CA VAL A 3 -0.84 -73.03 38.57
C VAL A 3 -1.25 -72.97 40.07
N GLY A 4 -0.49 -73.62 40.94
CA GLY A 4 -0.76 -73.64 42.37
C GLY A 4 -1.91 -74.60 42.80
N VAL A 5 -2.46 -75.33 41.86
CA VAL A 5 -3.52 -76.30 42.11
C VAL A 5 -2.95 -77.78 42.07
N THR A 6 -3.16 -78.52 43.16
CA THR A 6 -2.90 -79.94 43.19
C THR A 6 -4.21 -80.57 43.64
N ALA A 7 -4.87 -81.26 42.73
CA ALA A 7 -6.07 -82.09 43.05
C ALA A 7 -5.63 -83.32 43.88
N LEU A 8 -6.24 -83.50 45.04
CA LEU A 8 -5.99 -84.65 45.90
C LEU A 8 -7.32 -85.33 46.19
N ALA A 9 -7.37 -86.61 45.90
CA ALA A 9 -8.49 -87.45 46.25
C ALA A 9 -7.99 -88.74 46.93
N SER A 10 -8.84 -89.36 47.68
CA SER A 10 -8.56 -90.63 48.33
C SER A 10 -9.71 -91.62 48.14
N ASP A 11 -9.37 -92.87 48.05
CA ASP A 11 -10.30 -94.00 48.09
C ASP A 11 -9.93 -94.89 49.28
N ALA A 12 -10.93 -95.28 50.08
CA ALA A 12 -10.70 -96.03 51.31
C ALA A 12 -10.71 -97.55 51.09
N ASP A 13 -10.88 -98.01 49.88
CA ASP A 13 -10.90 -99.42 49.56
C ASP A 13 -9.49 -100.04 49.72
N GLY A 14 -9.44 -101.23 50.25
CA GLY A 14 -8.18 -101.90 50.58
C GLY A 14 -7.39 -102.44 49.37
N THR A 15 -8.01 -102.59 48.20
CA THR A 15 -7.38 -103.29 47.03
C THR A 15 -7.45 -102.51 45.71
N THR A 16 -8.34 -101.45 45.55
CA THR A 16 -8.57 -100.71 44.31
C THR A 16 -8.49 -99.20 44.47
N ASN A 17 -7.57 -98.73 45.23
CA ASN A 17 -7.42 -97.28 45.66
C ASN A 17 -6.46 -96.50 44.83
N THR A 18 -6.05 -96.91 43.63
CA THR A 18 -5.22 -96.13 42.73
C THR A 18 -6.10 -95.08 42.02
N ILE A 19 -5.77 -93.78 42.29
CA ILE A 19 -6.45 -92.64 41.73
C ILE A 19 -5.72 -92.16 40.50
N THR A 20 -6.49 -91.91 39.44
CA THR A 20 -6.00 -91.20 38.25
C THR A 20 -6.79 -89.90 38.04
N TYR A 21 -6.08 -88.82 37.56
CA TYR A 21 -6.65 -87.55 37.38
C TYR A 21 -6.74 -87.15 35.87
N SER A 22 -7.82 -86.51 35.48
CA SER A 22 -8.02 -85.97 34.13
C SER A 22 -8.74 -84.60 34.18
N VAL A 23 -8.46 -83.73 33.25
CA VAL A 23 -9.25 -82.49 33.04
C VAL A 23 -10.50 -82.85 32.23
N THR A 24 -11.69 -82.49 32.71
CA THR A 24 -12.98 -82.77 32.06
C THR A 24 -13.67 -81.49 31.50
N ALA A 25 -13.35 -80.32 32.05
CA ALA A 25 -13.81 -79.08 31.53
C ALA A 25 -12.84 -77.93 31.96
N ASN A 26 -12.71 -76.91 31.17
CA ASN A 26 -12.08 -75.65 31.54
C ASN A 26 -12.79 -74.51 30.80
N SER A 27 -12.76 -73.30 31.36
CA SER A 27 -13.36 -72.10 30.76
C SER A 27 -12.43 -71.39 29.77
N CYS A 28 -11.11 -71.56 29.93
CA CYS A 28 -10.11 -71.10 28.99
C CYS A 28 -9.64 -72.27 28.16
N THR A 29 -10.00 -72.35 26.89
CA THR A 29 -9.82 -73.48 26.01
C THR A 29 -8.38 -73.99 25.98
N ASP A 30 -8.16 -75.27 26.29
CA ASP A 30 -6.89 -76.02 26.22
C ASP A 30 -5.74 -75.46 27.07
N VAL A 31 -6.03 -74.49 27.99
CA VAL A 31 -4.99 -73.90 28.87
C VAL A 31 -4.40 -74.90 29.87
N PHE A 32 -5.22 -75.83 30.40
CA PHE A 32 -4.80 -76.66 31.52
C PHE A 32 -4.61 -78.16 31.17
N ALA A 33 -3.58 -78.72 31.76
CA ALA A 33 -3.38 -80.14 31.86
C ALA A 33 -3.23 -80.54 33.33
N VAL A 34 -3.50 -81.81 33.66
CA VAL A 34 -3.30 -82.36 34.99
C VAL A 34 -2.40 -83.62 34.93
N GLY A 35 -1.45 -83.72 35.80
CA GLY A 35 -0.64 -84.91 35.97
C GLY A 35 -1.51 -86.09 36.39
N SER A 36 -1.64 -87.12 35.54
CA SER A 36 -2.60 -88.24 35.73
C SER A 36 -2.39 -89.04 37.04
N SER A 37 -1.16 -89.06 37.59
CA SER A 37 -0.84 -89.69 38.85
C SER A 37 -0.57 -88.80 40.01
N THR A 38 -0.34 -87.45 39.72
CA THR A 38 0.07 -86.52 40.73
C THR A 38 -1.00 -85.53 41.13
N GLY A 39 -2.03 -85.36 40.27
CA GLY A 39 -3.08 -84.32 40.44
C GLY A 39 -2.62 -82.87 40.28
N VAL A 40 -1.34 -82.63 39.92
CA VAL A 40 -0.79 -81.32 39.75
C VAL A 40 -1.34 -80.73 38.43
N VAL A 41 -1.99 -79.57 38.54
CA VAL A 41 -2.47 -78.78 37.40
C VAL A 41 -1.34 -77.88 36.86
N THR A 42 -1.16 -77.96 35.56
CA THR A 42 -0.14 -77.18 34.83
C THR A 42 -0.75 -76.46 33.64
N VAL A 43 -0.08 -75.37 33.20
CA VAL A 43 -0.39 -74.74 31.91
C VAL A 43 0.07 -75.67 30.79
N ALA A 44 -0.86 -76.08 29.93
CA ALA A 44 -0.62 -76.85 28.72
C ALA A 44 -0.39 -75.92 27.50
N ASP A 45 -1.28 -74.99 27.28
CA ASP A 45 -1.15 -73.98 26.24
C ASP A 45 -1.39 -72.60 26.82
N LYS A 46 -0.41 -71.73 26.65
CA LYS A 46 -0.46 -70.31 27.12
C LYS A 46 -1.12 -69.38 26.13
N THR A 47 -1.37 -69.77 24.87
CA THR A 47 -1.86 -68.86 23.82
C THR A 47 -3.28 -68.34 24.04
N ASN A 48 -4.03 -69.02 24.93
CA ASN A 48 -5.40 -68.68 25.33
C ASN A 48 -5.45 -68.05 26.74
N ILE A 49 -4.32 -67.62 27.29
CA ILE A 49 -4.27 -66.88 28.54
C ILE A 49 -4.13 -65.40 28.18
N ASP A 50 -5.16 -64.61 28.48
CA ASP A 50 -5.29 -63.22 28.15
C ASP A 50 -6.15 -62.58 29.25
N TYR A 51 -5.57 -61.68 30.02
CA TYR A 51 -6.22 -61.04 31.14
C TYR A 51 -7.37 -60.14 30.71
N GLU A 52 -7.23 -59.45 29.56
CA GLU A 52 -8.24 -58.54 28.99
C GLU A 52 -9.48 -59.31 28.55
N THR A 53 -9.31 -60.58 28.15
CA THR A 53 -10.39 -61.48 27.79
C THR A 53 -11.00 -62.17 29.01
N ALA A 54 -10.16 -62.63 29.96
CA ALA A 54 -10.62 -63.34 31.18
C ALA A 54 -9.68 -63.17 32.36
N THR A 55 -10.14 -62.50 33.42
CA THR A 55 -9.37 -62.26 34.65
C THR A 55 -9.19 -63.56 35.49
N SER A 56 -9.83 -64.64 35.12
CA SER A 56 -9.68 -65.98 35.72
C SER A 56 -10.14 -67.08 34.80
N CYS A 57 -9.51 -68.23 34.90
CA CYS A 57 -9.90 -69.47 34.21
C CYS A 57 -10.34 -70.51 35.23
N THR A 58 -11.36 -71.33 34.90
CA THR A 58 -11.74 -72.50 35.71
C THR A 58 -11.24 -73.74 35.06
N VAL A 59 -10.83 -74.71 35.89
CA VAL A 59 -10.47 -76.10 35.48
C VAL A 59 -11.19 -77.10 36.34
N THR A 60 -11.91 -78.03 35.71
CA THR A 60 -12.58 -79.11 36.38
C THR A 60 -11.71 -80.38 36.29
N VAL A 61 -11.21 -80.85 37.44
CA VAL A 61 -10.41 -82.09 37.52
C VAL A 61 -11.29 -83.21 38.04
N LYS A 62 -11.34 -84.30 37.28
CA LYS A 62 -11.96 -85.53 37.66
C LYS A 62 -10.91 -86.48 38.23
N ALA A 63 -11.14 -86.96 39.43
CA ALA A 63 -10.44 -88.11 40.04
C ALA A 63 -11.23 -89.40 39.78
N LEU A 64 -10.58 -90.40 39.25
CA LEU A 64 -11.15 -91.72 38.94
C LEU A 64 -10.35 -92.74 39.66
N SER A 65 -11.04 -93.56 40.52
CA SER A 65 -10.45 -94.76 41.16
C SER A 65 -10.44 -95.93 40.23
N ALA A 66 -9.63 -96.92 40.58
CA ALA A 66 -9.50 -98.17 39.87
C ALA A 66 -10.80 -99.00 39.82
N ASP A 67 -11.72 -98.83 40.78
CA ASP A 67 -13.07 -99.39 40.83
C ASP A 67 -14.11 -98.72 39.96
N THR A 68 -13.71 -97.67 39.22
CA THR A 68 -14.52 -96.83 38.37
C THR A 68 -15.35 -95.74 39.11
N SER A 69 -15.28 -95.69 40.44
CA SER A 69 -15.86 -94.57 41.21
C SER A 69 -15.11 -93.23 40.89
N HIS A 70 -15.82 -92.19 40.92
CA HIS A 70 -15.21 -90.90 40.55
C HIS A 70 -15.88 -89.71 41.21
N ALA A 71 -15.10 -88.61 41.36
CA ALA A 71 -15.57 -87.26 41.80
C ALA A 71 -14.86 -86.19 40.97
N SER A 72 -15.46 -85.04 40.88
CA SER A 72 -14.89 -83.89 40.18
C SER A 72 -14.97 -82.58 41.01
N THR A 73 -13.94 -81.78 40.91
CA THR A 73 -13.88 -80.44 41.56
C THR A 73 -13.44 -79.47 40.55
N THR A 74 -14.11 -78.30 40.56
CA THR A 74 -13.72 -77.11 39.73
C THR A 74 -12.89 -76.19 40.58
N TYR A 75 -11.72 -75.80 40.09
CA TYR A 75 -10.80 -74.84 40.65
C TYR A 75 -10.81 -73.61 39.78
N THR A 76 -10.74 -72.39 40.42
CA THR A 76 -10.55 -71.12 39.76
C THR A 76 -9.09 -70.75 39.88
N VAL A 77 -8.47 -70.38 38.75
CA VAL A 77 -7.11 -69.94 38.64
C VAL A 77 -7.21 -68.49 38.17
N ALA A 78 -6.71 -67.51 39.01
CA ALA A 78 -6.64 -66.09 38.60
C ALA A 78 -5.58 -65.90 37.51
N VAL A 79 -5.86 -65.14 36.52
CA VAL A 79 -4.88 -64.63 35.56
C VAL A 79 -4.35 -63.32 36.11
N THR A 80 -3.06 -63.12 36.09
CA THR A 80 -2.43 -61.86 36.46
C THR A 80 -2.12 -61.08 35.24
N ASP A 81 -2.42 -59.80 35.29
CA ASP A 81 -2.15 -58.84 34.23
C ASP A 81 -0.65 -58.72 33.97
N VAL A 82 -0.29 -58.55 32.72
CA VAL A 82 1.05 -58.22 32.24
C VAL A 82 0.83 -57.10 31.22
N ASP A 83 1.60 -56.06 31.33
CA ASP A 83 1.57 -54.90 30.42
C ASP A 83 2.08 -55.31 29.02
N GLU A 84 1.19 -55.48 28.04
CA GLU A 84 1.48 -55.86 26.65
C GLU A 84 1.17 -54.78 25.65
N PHE A 85 0.44 -53.72 26.05
CA PHE A 85 -0.04 -52.67 25.18
C PHE A 85 0.51 -51.31 25.59
N ASP A 86 1.09 -50.61 24.63
CA ASP A 86 1.54 -49.21 24.80
C ASP A 86 0.40 -48.22 24.44
N THR A 87 0.49 -47.00 24.99
CA THR A 87 -0.40 -45.88 24.66
C THR A 87 -0.44 -45.62 23.15
N SER A 88 -1.63 -45.67 22.56
CA SER A 88 -1.80 -45.32 21.14
C SER A 88 -1.48 -43.86 20.83
N THR A 89 -1.07 -43.60 19.59
CA THR A 89 -0.86 -42.19 19.12
C THR A 89 -2.17 -41.41 19.23
N PRO A 90 -2.19 -40.24 19.91
CA PRO A 90 -3.39 -39.43 20.03
C PRO A 90 -3.90 -38.98 18.66
N THR A 91 -5.19 -39.15 18.41
CA THR A 91 -5.91 -38.65 17.24
C THR A 91 -6.86 -37.56 17.67
N ASP A 92 -7.23 -36.66 16.74
CA ASP A 92 -8.26 -35.68 17.01
C ASP A 92 -9.65 -36.32 16.86
N SER A 93 -10.37 -36.39 17.97
CA SER A 93 -11.74 -36.96 18.01
C SER A 93 -12.81 -35.90 17.75
N ASN A 94 -12.44 -34.63 17.68
CA ASN A 94 -13.34 -33.54 17.32
C ASN A 94 -13.47 -33.46 15.80
N SER A 95 -14.70 -33.43 15.28
CA SER A 95 -14.97 -33.30 13.84
C SER A 95 -15.01 -31.86 13.36
N GLY A 96 -14.83 -30.87 14.26
CA GLY A 96 -14.76 -29.43 13.94
C GLY A 96 -13.43 -29.03 13.31
N THR A 97 -13.40 -27.82 12.78
CA THR A 97 -12.14 -27.22 12.30
C THR A 97 -11.30 -26.75 13.48
N ASN A 98 -10.00 -26.97 13.42
CA ASN A 98 -9.05 -26.50 14.42
C ASN A 98 -8.72 -25.03 14.17
N THR A 99 -9.51 -24.13 14.79
CA THR A 99 -9.40 -22.69 14.59
C THR A 99 -9.61 -21.93 15.89
N MET A 100 -9.04 -20.74 15.97
CA MET A 100 -9.29 -19.75 17.02
C MET A 100 -9.20 -18.35 16.41
N ALA A 101 -10.04 -17.41 16.87
CA ALA A 101 -9.87 -16.00 16.53
C ALA A 101 -8.77 -15.40 17.42
N GLU A 102 -8.03 -14.42 16.94
CA GLU A 102 -6.96 -13.80 17.73
C GLU A 102 -7.47 -13.10 18.99
N ASN A 103 -8.69 -12.54 18.96
CA ASN A 103 -9.32 -11.95 20.14
C ASN A 103 -10.02 -12.97 21.06
N VAL A 104 -9.84 -14.26 20.83
CA VAL A 104 -10.50 -15.35 21.57
C VAL A 104 -10.26 -15.24 23.07
N ALA A 105 -11.23 -15.64 23.87
CA ALA A 105 -11.09 -15.62 25.34
C ALA A 105 -10.25 -16.78 25.86
N ASN A 106 -9.49 -16.54 26.96
CA ASN A 106 -8.84 -17.62 27.69
C ASN A 106 -9.89 -18.65 28.16
N GLY A 107 -9.56 -19.96 28.03
CA GLY A 107 -10.46 -21.06 28.31
C GLY A 107 -11.33 -21.52 27.12
N ALA A 108 -11.36 -20.78 26.00
CA ALA A 108 -12.07 -21.21 24.81
C ALA A 108 -11.45 -22.46 24.19
N THR A 109 -12.27 -23.33 23.62
CA THR A 109 -11.81 -24.52 22.89
C THR A 109 -11.35 -24.13 21.48
N VAL A 110 -10.35 -24.86 20.95
CA VAL A 110 -9.74 -24.57 19.64
C VAL A 110 -10.04 -25.64 18.58
N GLY A 111 -11.04 -26.49 18.84
CA GLY A 111 -11.45 -27.55 17.90
C GLY A 111 -10.67 -28.85 18.04
N VAL A 112 -9.63 -28.93 18.86
CA VAL A 112 -8.83 -30.14 19.09
C VAL A 112 -9.29 -30.86 20.35
N THR A 113 -9.58 -32.18 20.22
CA THR A 113 -9.77 -33.09 21.36
C THR A 113 -8.91 -34.33 21.12
N ALA A 114 -7.76 -34.36 21.78
CA ALA A 114 -6.85 -35.50 21.70
C ALA A 114 -7.47 -36.71 22.34
N LEU A 115 -7.50 -37.85 21.63
CA LEU A 115 -7.96 -39.12 22.10
C LEU A 115 -6.91 -40.20 21.84
N ALA A 116 -6.48 -40.84 22.90
CA ALA A 116 -5.62 -42.00 22.86
C ALA A 116 -6.27 -43.14 23.66
N SER A 117 -5.86 -44.35 23.43
CA SER A 117 -6.27 -45.56 24.14
C SER A 117 -5.05 -46.38 24.52
N ASP A 118 -5.24 -47.13 25.56
CA ASP A 118 -4.39 -48.22 25.97
C ASP A 118 -5.29 -49.43 26.22
N ALA A 119 -4.91 -50.61 25.75
CA ALA A 119 -5.78 -51.79 25.77
C ALA A 119 -5.55 -52.65 27.01
N ASP A 120 -4.62 -52.30 27.89
CA ASP A 120 -4.36 -53.05 29.12
C ASP A 120 -5.53 -53.00 30.10
N GLY A 121 -5.77 -54.12 30.78
CA GLY A 121 -6.91 -54.27 31.67
C GLY A 121 -6.85 -53.47 32.96
N THR A 122 -5.65 -53.17 33.47
CA THR A 122 -5.46 -52.52 34.77
C THR A 122 -4.70 -51.17 34.69
N THR A 123 -3.93 -50.93 33.63
CA THR A 123 -3.04 -49.77 33.47
C THR A 123 -3.42 -48.89 32.29
N ASN A 124 -4.70 -48.81 31.93
CA ASN A 124 -5.22 -48.16 30.74
C ASN A 124 -5.73 -46.72 30.95
N THR A 125 -5.49 -46.11 32.08
CA THR A 125 -5.90 -44.72 32.35
C THR A 125 -4.98 -43.73 31.64
N ILE A 126 -5.51 -43.01 30.68
CA ILE A 126 -4.76 -42.01 29.89
C ILE A 126 -4.85 -40.64 30.53
N THR A 127 -3.71 -39.94 30.59
CA THR A 127 -3.60 -38.53 30.95
C THR A 127 -2.94 -37.72 29.81
N TYR A 128 -3.33 -36.46 29.65
CA TYR A 128 -2.86 -35.59 28.58
C TYR A 128 -2.08 -34.39 29.12
N SER A 129 -1.04 -34.00 28.40
CA SER A 129 -0.24 -32.80 28.71
C SER A 129 0.23 -32.13 27.41
N VAL A 130 0.39 -30.79 27.42
CA VAL A 130 1.08 -30.06 26.35
C VAL A 130 2.57 -30.17 26.57
N THR A 131 3.33 -30.54 25.54
CA THR A 131 4.79 -30.69 25.60
C THR A 131 5.53 -29.69 24.74
N ALA A 132 4.88 -29.15 23.71
CA ALA A 132 5.41 -28.09 22.86
C ALA A 132 4.27 -27.31 22.18
N ASN A 133 4.51 -26.04 21.91
CA ASN A 133 3.66 -25.21 21.04
C ASN A 133 4.52 -24.18 20.31
N SER A 134 4.08 -23.74 19.13
CA SER A 134 4.81 -22.72 18.34
C SER A 134 4.48 -21.30 18.77
N CYS A 135 3.29 -21.09 19.33
CA CYS A 135 2.88 -19.80 19.91
C CYS A 135 3.02 -19.93 21.43
N THR A 136 3.94 -19.19 22.01
CA THR A 136 4.37 -19.35 23.41
C THR A 136 3.19 -19.25 24.39
N ASP A 137 3.04 -20.29 25.22
CA ASP A 137 2.06 -20.39 26.32
C ASP A 137 0.58 -20.25 25.93
N VAL A 138 0.25 -20.32 24.61
CA VAL A 138 -1.13 -20.15 24.13
C VAL A 138 -2.04 -21.29 24.54
N PHE A 139 -1.55 -22.53 24.65
CA PHE A 139 -2.42 -23.71 24.78
C PHE A 139 -2.30 -24.42 26.12
N ALA A 140 -3.44 -24.89 26.61
CA ALA A 140 -3.56 -25.87 27.66
C ALA A 140 -4.38 -27.06 27.16
N VAL A 141 -4.26 -28.21 27.85
CA VAL A 141 -5.07 -29.40 27.58
C VAL A 141 -5.70 -29.92 28.90
N GLY A 142 -6.95 -30.31 28.82
CA GLY A 142 -7.61 -30.98 29.92
C GLY A 142 -6.97 -32.34 30.18
N SER A 143 -6.35 -32.54 31.35
CA SER A 143 -5.53 -33.71 31.64
C SER A 143 -6.29 -35.07 31.56
N SER A 144 -7.60 -35.06 31.76
CA SER A 144 -8.45 -36.28 31.66
C SER A 144 -9.36 -36.26 30.44
N THR A 145 -9.52 -35.12 29.77
CA THR A 145 -10.49 -34.97 28.66
C THR A 145 -9.82 -34.87 27.30
N GLY A 146 -8.53 -34.51 27.22
CA GLY A 146 -7.82 -34.29 25.98
C GLY A 146 -8.25 -33.02 25.24
N VAL A 147 -9.18 -32.21 25.76
CA VAL A 147 -9.67 -30.99 25.15
C VAL A 147 -8.61 -29.90 25.22
N VAL A 148 -8.21 -29.38 24.06
CA VAL A 148 -7.26 -28.25 23.97
C VAL A 148 -8.02 -26.93 24.07
N THR A 149 -7.51 -26.03 24.89
CA THR A 149 -8.09 -24.71 25.15
C THR A 149 -7.01 -23.61 25.08
N VAL A 150 -7.44 -22.38 24.89
CA VAL A 150 -6.56 -21.20 25.00
C VAL A 150 -6.22 -20.97 26.46
N ALA A 151 -4.92 -21.00 26.80
CA ALA A 151 -4.41 -20.68 28.13
C ALA A 151 -4.09 -19.19 28.29
N ASP A 152 -3.36 -18.64 27.33
CA ASP A 152 -3.02 -17.22 27.28
C ASP A 152 -3.20 -16.67 25.86
N LYS A 153 -4.16 -15.76 25.71
CA LYS A 153 -4.49 -15.12 24.43
C LYS A 153 -3.51 -14.02 24.03
N THR A 154 -2.65 -13.53 24.94
CA THR A 154 -1.79 -12.35 24.68
C THR A 154 -0.73 -12.59 23.59
N ASN A 155 -0.49 -13.85 23.23
CA ASN A 155 0.45 -14.26 22.20
C ASN A 155 -0.26 -14.79 20.93
N ILE A 156 -1.55 -14.47 20.78
CA ILE A 156 -2.32 -14.78 19.57
C ILE A 156 -2.48 -13.48 18.79
N ASP A 157 -1.93 -13.42 17.59
CA ASP A 157 -1.87 -12.26 16.71
C ASP A 157 -1.73 -12.80 15.27
N TYR A 158 -2.75 -12.56 14.47
CA TYR A 158 -2.83 -13.07 13.09
C TYR A 158 -1.72 -12.50 12.21
N GLU A 159 -1.36 -11.22 12.39
CA GLU A 159 -0.30 -10.55 11.62
C GLU A 159 1.07 -11.15 11.93
N THR A 160 1.24 -11.69 13.13
CA THR A 160 2.48 -12.38 13.53
C THR A 160 2.46 -13.84 13.10
N ALA A 161 1.32 -14.56 13.26
CA ALA A 161 1.21 -15.97 12.93
C ALA A 161 -0.20 -16.39 12.56
N THR A 162 -0.42 -16.78 11.29
CA THR A 162 -1.72 -17.26 10.79
C THR A 162 -2.10 -18.66 11.29
N SER A 163 -1.23 -19.32 12.04
CA SER A 163 -1.49 -20.61 12.70
C SER A 163 -0.52 -20.87 13.83
N CYS A 164 -0.99 -21.61 14.84
CA CYS A 164 -0.19 -22.12 15.95
C CYS A 164 -0.21 -23.65 15.97
N THR A 165 0.88 -24.29 16.37
CA THR A 165 0.92 -25.74 16.59
C THR A 165 0.94 -26.06 18.08
N VAL A 166 0.29 -27.16 18.48
CA VAL A 166 0.32 -27.71 19.82
C VAL A 166 0.62 -29.18 19.78
N THR A 167 1.63 -29.63 20.55
CA THR A 167 1.96 -31.04 20.71
C THR A 167 1.36 -31.57 22.02
N VAL A 168 0.41 -32.49 21.88
CA VAL A 168 -0.23 -33.15 23.03
C VAL A 168 0.39 -34.53 23.20
N LYS A 169 0.86 -34.79 24.43
CA LYS A 169 1.34 -36.11 24.88
C LYS A 169 0.23 -36.78 25.64
N ALA A 170 -0.11 -38.01 25.25
CA ALA A 170 -0.89 -38.94 26.03
C ALA A 170 0.06 -39.86 26.79
N THR A 171 -0.23 -40.12 28.06
CA THR A 171 0.55 -41.02 28.95
C THR A 171 -0.41 -41.92 29.67
N SER A 172 -0.20 -43.22 29.58
CA SER A 172 -0.95 -44.26 30.32
C SER A 172 -0.44 -44.42 31.74
N ALA A 173 -1.19 -45.11 32.58
CA ALA A 173 -0.84 -45.39 33.96
C ALA A 173 0.42 -46.29 34.11
N ASP A 174 0.76 -47.10 33.10
CA ASP A 174 1.99 -47.88 32.97
C ASP A 174 3.24 -47.02 32.64
N ALA A 175 3.06 -45.75 32.33
CA ALA A 175 4.05 -44.76 31.86
C ALA A 175 4.40 -44.87 30.36
N SER A 176 3.78 -45.76 29.59
CA SER A 176 3.83 -45.74 28.14
C SER A 176 3.24 -44.41 27.62
N HIS A 177 3.71 -43.89 26.50
CA HIS A 177 3.23 -42.61 25.99
C HIS A 177 3.43 -42.44 24.50
N ALA A 178 2.56 -41.66 23.89
CA ALA A 178 2.66 -41.18 22.50
C ALA A 178 2.29 -39.69 22.40
N SER A 179 2.68 -39.06 21.31
CA SER A 179 2.42 -37.61 21.09
C SER A 179 1.99 -37.35 19.66
N THR A 180 1.13 -36.33 19.52
CA THR A 180 0.73 -35.82 18.21
C THR A 180 0.78 -34.28 18.23
N THR A 181 1.22 -33.69 17.12
CA THR A 181 1.20 -32.24 16.90
C THR A 181 -0.01 -31.87 16.05
N TYR A 182 -0.84 -30.99 16.57
CA TYR A 182 -2.00 -30.43 15.88
C TYR A 182 -1.71 -29.00 15.44
N THR A 183 -2.24 -28.60 14.28
CA THR A 183 -2.20 -27.21 13.81
C THR A 183 -3.56 -26.59 14.04
N VAL A 184 -3.57 -25.40 14.65
CA VAL A 184 -4.74 -24.56 14.90
C VAL A 184 -4.58 -23.29 14.08
N ALA A 185 -5.49 -23.03 13.16
CA ALA A 185 -5.48 -21.78 12.38
C ALA A 185 -5.92 -20.61 13.27
N VAL A 186 -5.24 -19.48 13.13
CA VAL A 186 -5.69 -18.19 13.68
C VAL A 186 -6.57 -17.52 12.63
N THR A 187 -7.68 -16.95 13.03
CA THR A 187 -8.55 -16.14 12.16
C THR A 187 -8.43 -14.68 12.55
N ASP A 188 -8.29 -13.86 11.53
CA ASP A 188 -8.16 -12.43 11.58
C ASP A 188 -9.40 -11.74 12.16
N ILE A 189 -9.19 -10.70 12.91
CA ILE A 189 -10.20 -9.75 13.41
C ILE A 189 -9.66 -8.36 13.10
N ASP A 190 -10.48 -7.52 12.55
CA ASP A 190 -10.18 -6.12 12.29
C ASP A 190 -9.97 -5.34 13.61
N GLU A 191 -8.73 -4.98 13.94
CA GLU A 191 -8.35 -4.24 15.14
C GLU A 191 -7.79 -2.85 14.84
N ALA A 192 -7.40 -2.58 13.59
CA ALA A 192 -6.74 -1.35 13.22
C ALA A 192 -7.50 -0.58 12.14
N ASP A 193 -7.86 0.65 12.44
CA ASP A 193 -8.39 1.61 11.47
C ASP A 193 -7.26 2.19 10.58
N VAL A 194 -7.61 2.61 9.36
CA VAL A 194 -6.69 3.31 8.47
C VAL A 194 -6.08 4.55 9.11
N SER A 195 -4.77 4.69 9.03
CA SER A 195 -4.05 5.85 9.57
C SER A 195 -4.38 7.14 8.80
N THR A 196 -4.27 8.29 9.46
CA THR A 196 -4.38 9.61 8.82
C THR A 196 -3.33 9.74 7.71
N PRO A 197 -3.72 10.08 6.46
CA PRO A 197 -2.79 10.24 5.35
C PRO A 197 -1.73 11.31 5.63
N THR A 198 -0.48 10.99 5.40
CA THR A 198 0.66 11.92 5.44
C THR A 198 1.18 12.16 4.04
N ASP A 199 1.85 13.29 3.81
CA ASP A 199 2.52 13.54 2.54
C ASP A 199 3.86 12.79 2.52
N SER A 200 3.99 11.86 1.60
CA SER A 200 5.21 11.07 1.40
C SER A 200 6.14 11.65 0.33
N ASP A 201 5.68 12.66 -0.41
CA ASP A 201 6.52 13.42 -1.33
C ASP A 201 7.42 14.39 -0.53
N SER A 202 8.70 14.40 -0.82
CA SER A 202 9.66 15.32 -0.18
C SER A 202 9.74 16.69 -0.91
N GLY A 203 9.02 16.85 -2.00
CA GLY A 203 8.93 18.08 -2.76
C GLY A 203 8.13 19.17 -2.06
N THR A 204 8.18 20.37 -2.59
CA THR A 204 7.29 21.45 -2.14
C THR A 204 5.94 21.32 -2.83
N ASN A 205 4.86 21.51 -2.10
CA ASN A 205 3.50 21.46 -2.62
C ASN A 205 3.20 22.73 -3.40
N THR A 206 3.54 22.75 -4.69
CA THR A 206 3.42 23.93 -5.56
C THR A 206 2.97 23.56 -6.96
N MET A 207 2.31 24.50 -7.62
CA MET A 207 1.98 24.44 -9.04
C MET A 207 2.07 25.84 -9.65
N ALA A 208 2.51 25.96 -10.90
CA ALA A 208 2.41 27.21 -11.64
C ALA A 208 0.97 27.40 -12.13
N GLU A 209 0.49 28.64 -12.26
CA GLU A 209 -0.88 28.88 -12.74
C GLU A 209 -1.10 28.37 -14.17
N ASN A 210 -0.07 28.37 -15.02
CA ASN A 210 -0.14 27.82 -16.38
C ASN A 210 0.24 26.34 -16.47
N VAL A 211 0.25 25.61 -15.36
CA VAL A 211 0.63 24.20 -15.30
C VAL A 211 -0.27 23.34 -16.20
N ALA A 212 0.30 22.32 -16.83
CA ALA A 212 -0.47 21.43 -17.69
C ALA A 212 -1.33 20.45 -16.88
N ASN A 213 -2.50 20.09 -17.41
CA ASN A 213 -3.32 19.00 -16.88
C ASN A 213 -2.51 17.69 -16.80
N GLY A 214 -2.62 16.95 -15.71
CA GLY A 214 -1.87 15.74 -15.43
C GLY A 214 -0.54 15.95 -14.70
N ALA A 215 -0.08 17.19 -14.53
CA ALA A 215 1.13 17.49 -13.76
C ALA A 215 0.94 17.18 -12.26
N THR A 216 1.99 16.70 -11.60
CA THR A 216 2.01 16.48 -10.14
C THR A 216 2.18 17.81 -9.41
N VAL A 217 1.64 17.90 -8.19
CA VAL A 217 1.67 19.13 -7.39
C VAL A 217 2.52 19.00 -6.12
N GLY A 218 3.34 17.94 -6.03
CA GLY A 218 4.21 17.69 -4.87
C GLY A 218 3.49 17.05 -3.68
N VAL A 219 2.26 16.55 -3.85
CA VAL A 219 1.51 15.85 -2.82
C VAL A 219 1.35 14.38 -3.22
N THR A 220 1.78 13.49 -2.33
CA THR A 220 1.50 12.05 -2.43
C THR A 220 0.97 11.58 -1.07
N ALA A 221 -0.33 11.43 -0.98
CA ALA A 221 -0.99 10.94 0.24
C ALA A 221 -0.61 9.49 0.49
N LEU A 222 -0.10 9.18 1.68
CA LEU A 222 0.23 7.85 2.14
C LEU A 222 -0.43 7.58 3.48
N ALA A 223 -1.22 6.53 3.54
CA ALA A 223 -1.80 5.98 4.76
C ALA A 223 -1.42 4.50 4.88
N SER A 224 -1.55 3.95 6.07
CA SER A 224 -1.35 2.54 6.37
C SER A 224 -2.50 2.01 7.20
N ASP A 225 -2.73 0.74 7.07
CA ASP A 225 -3.63 -0.06 7.88
C ASP A 225 -2.84 -1.29 8.32
N ALA A 226 -2.91 -1.64 9.60
CA ALA A 226 -2.07 -2.70 10.16
C ALA A 226 -2.73 -4.08 10.12
N ASP A 227 -3.98 -4.18 9.65
CA ASP A 227 -4.68 -5.46 9.57
C ASP A 227 -4.12 -6.39 8.49
N GLY A 228 -4.13 -7.69 8.77
CA GLY A 228 -3.56 -8.71 7.89
C GLY A 228 -4.35 -8.94 6.60
N THR A 229 -5.67 -8.78 6.62
CA THR A 229 -6.55 -9.10 5.49
C THR A 229 -7.30 -7.92 4.91
N THR A 230 -7.49 -6.84 5.66
CA THR A 230 -8.31 -5.68 5.28
C THR A 230 -7.51 -4.39 5.11
N ASN A 231 -6.23 -4.49 4.76
CA ASN A 231 -5.26 -3.40 4.69
C ASN A 231 -5.11 -2.73 3.31
N THR A 232 -5.96 -3.03 2.33
CA THR A 232 -5.91 -2.38 1.02
C THR A 232 -6.51 -0.99 1.08
N ILE A 233 -5.71 0.04 0.80
CA ILE A 233 -6.09 1.44 0.89
C ILE A 233 -6.40 2.02 -0.47
N THR A 234 -7.47 2.81 -0.54
CA THR A 234 -7.84 3.63 -1.68
C THR A 234 -7.95 5.10 -1.29
N TYR A 235 -7.67 6.01 -2.25
CA TYR A 235 -7.65 7.45 -2.04
C TYR A 235 -8.70 8.13 -2.91
N ALA A 236 -9.38 9.15 -2.34
CA ALA A 236 -10.32 10.01 -3.05
C ALA A 236 -10.22 11.45 -2.55
N ILE A 237 -10.49 12.43 -3.43
CA ILE A 237 -10.65 13.82 -3.04
C ILE A 237 -12.07 14.01 -2.51
N THR A 238 -12.21 14.53 -1.30
CA THR A 238 -13.49 14.79 -0.64
C THR A 238 -13.84 16.28 -0.59
N ALA A 239 -12.82 17.16 -0.60
CA ALA A 239 -13.01 18.60 -0.70
C ALA A 239 -11.81 19.28 -1.38
N GLN A 240 -12.04 20.41 -2.05
CA GLN A 240 -11.00 21.28 -2.56
C GLN A 240 -11.50 22.73 -2.63
N SER A 241 -10.61 23.71 -2.38
CA SER A 241 -10.97 25.13 -2.40
C SER A 241 -11.01 25.71 -3.81
N CYS A 242 -10.15 25.24 -4.71
CA CYS A 242 -10.15 25.60 -6.12
C CYS A 242 -10.96 24.54 -6.89
N SER A 243 -12.07 24.97 -7.47
CA SER A 243 -13.08 24.06 -8.03
C SER A 243 -12.52 23.18 -9.14
N SER A 244 -12.59 21.87 -8.95
CA SER A 244 -12.21 20.82 -9.92
C SER A 244 -10.75 20.83 -10.38
N VAL A 245 -9.85 21.55 -9.67
CA VAL A 245 -8.43 21.67 -10.05
C VAL A 245 -7.69 20.34 -9.88
N PHE A 246 -8.00 19.55 -8.86
CA PHE A 246 -7.20 18.39 -8.49
C PHE A 246 -7.90 17.06 -8.79
N ALA A 247 -7.08 16.07 -9.13
CA ALA A 247 -7.40 14.64 -9.10
C ALA A 247 -6.39 13.89 -8.23
N VAL A 248 -6.77 12.72 -7.72
CA VAL A 248 -5.88 11.81 -6.98
C VAL A 248 -5.89 10.43 -7.61
N GLY A 249 -4.72 9.81 -7.70
CA GLY A 249 -4.60 8.41 -8.09
C GLY A 249 -5.18 7.51 -6.99
N SER A 250 -6.26 6.78 -7.27
CA SER A 250 -7.00 6.02 -6.27
C SER A 250 -6.20 4.93 -5.56
N SER A 251 -5.14 4.42 -6.18
CA SER A 251 -4.24 3.40 -5.57
C SER A 251 -2.86 3.95 -5.21
N THR A 252 -2.51 5.15 -5.71
CA THR A 252 -1.15 5.71 -5.55
C THR A 252 -1.09 6.88 -4.59
N GLY A 253 -2.23 7.54 -4.31
CA GLY A 253 -2.30 8.74 -3.50
C GLY A 253 -1.68 10.00 -4.15
N VAL A 254 -1.16 9.90 -5.38
CA VAL A 254 -0.53 11.02 -6.09
C VAL A 254 -1.59 12.02 -6.52
N VAL A 255 -1.42 13.28 -6.10
CA VAL A 255 -2.30 14.39 -6.49
C VAL A 255 -1.75 15.06 -7.76
N THR A 256 -2.64 15.27 -8.73
CA THR A 256 -2.31 15.87 -10.01
C THR A 256 -3.32 16.98 -10.37
N VAL A 257 -2.95 17.85 -11.30
CA VAL A 257 -3.86 18.83 -11.88
C VAL A 257 -4.85 18.12 -12.82
N ALA A 258 -6.14 18.23 -12.52
CA ALA A 258 -7.22 17.69 -13.37
C ALA A 258 -7.70 18.72 -14.41
N ASP A 259 -7.89 19.97 -13.96
CA ASP A 259 -8.34 21.08 -14.78
C ASP A 259 -7.60 22.36 -14.37
N ASN A 260 -6.75 22.86 -15.24
CA ASN A 260 -5.95 24.05 -15.01
C ASN A 260 -6.70 25.38 -15.31
N THR A 261 -7.92 25.35 -15.83
CA THR A 261 -8.66 26.56 -16.22
C THR A 261 -9.11 27.41 -15.04
N ASN A 262 -9.08 26.86 -13.84
CA ASN A 262 -9.42 27.54 -12.59
C ASN A 262 -8.20 27.83 -11.70
N ILE A 263 -6.99 27.75 -12.25
CA ILE A 263 -5.75 28.11 -11.57
C ILE A 263 -5.35 29.50 -12.06
N ASP A 264 -5.36 30.48 -11.16
CA ASP A 264 -5.10 31.90 -11.43
C ASP A 264 -4.50 32.46 -10.14
N TYR A 265 -3.24 32.85 -10.21
CA TYR A 265 -2.49 33.40 -9.07
C TYR A 265 -3.08 34.67 -8.52
N GLU A 266 -3.62 35.53 -9.41
CA GLU A 266 -4.24 36.83 -9.05
C GLU A 266 -5.54 36.60 -8.27
N THR A 267 -6.23 35.49 -8.52
CA THR A 267 -7.45 35.12 -7.80
C THR A 267 -7.14 34.31 -6.53
N ALA A 268 -6.18 33.37 -6.59
CA ALA A 268 -5.86 32.53 -5.44
C ALA A 268 -4.39 32.07 -5.43
N GLN A 269 -3.61 32.56 -4.47
CA GLN A 269 -2.19 32.22 -4.30
C GLN A 269 -1.95 30.82 -3.70
N SER A 270 -3.02 30.10 -3.33
CA SER A 270 -2.96 28.72 -2.87
C SER A 270 -4.32 28.03 -3.01
N CYS A 271 -4.29 26.74 -3.26
CA CYS A 271 -5.45 25.86 -3.27
C CYS A 271 -5.30 24.80 -2.18
N THR A 272 -6.40 24.40 -1.53
CA THR A 272 -6.41 23.25 -0.63
C THR A 272 -7.07 22.06 -1.28
N VAL A 273 -6.56 20.87 -0.97
CA VAL A 273 -7.14 19.59 -1.38
C VAL A 273 -7.21 18.64 -0.18
N GLU A 274 -8.39 18.14 0.11
CA GLU A 274 -8.60 17.13 1.14
C GLU A 274 -8.61 15.76 0.49
N VAL A 275 -7.68 14.89 0.91
CA VAL A 275 -7.60 13.51 0.45
C VAL A 275 -8.02 12.60 1.60
N THR A 276 -9.04 11.78 1.33
CA THR A 276 -9.51 10.72 2.21
C THR A 276 -8.90 9.39 1.78
N ALA A 277 -8.26 8.70 2.71
CA ALA A 277 -7.89 7.30 2.60
C ALA A 277 -9.05 6.44 3.13
N THR A 278 -9.36 5.36 2.44
CA THR A 278 -10.35 4.36 2.83
C THR A 278 -9.71 2.99 2.74
N SER A 279 -9.72 2.23 3.85
CA SER A 279 -9.28 0.85 3.88
C SER A 279 -10.36 -0.12 3.43
N ALA A 280 -10.00 -1.37 3.18
CA ALA A 280 -10.93 -2.42 2.72
C ALA A 280 -11.96 -2.79 3.79
N ASP A 281 -11.68 -2.58 5.07
CA ASP A 281 -12.59 -2.69 6.22
C ASP A 281 -13.66 -1.60 6.26
N SER A 282 -13.51 -0.55 5.44
CA SER A 282 -14.32 0.66 5.36
C SER A 282 -13.98 1.74 6.40
N SER A 283 -12.91 1.61 7.17
CA SER A 283 -12.35 2.68 7.98
C SER A 283 -11.85 3.82 7.07
N THR A 284 -11.96 5.07 7.52
CA THR A 284 -11.58 6.25 6.74
C THR A 284 -10.84 7.27 7.57
N ALA A 285 -9.82 7.89 6.97
CA ALA A 285 -9.14 9.05 7.54
C ALA A 285 -8.82 10.07 6.45
N ALA A 286 -8.78 11.35 6.78
CA ALA A 286 -8.59 12.42 5.81
C ALA A 286 -7.53 13.43 6.26
N THR A 287 -6.85 14.02 5.28
CA THR A 287 -5.91 15.13 5.49
C THR A 287 -6.10 16.20 4.42
N THR A 288 -6.07 17.46 4.83
CA THR A 288 -6.08 18.61 3.92
C THR A 288 -4.65 19.08 3.68
N TYR A 289 -4.25 19.10 2.41
CA TYR A 289 -2.97 19.62 1.94
C TYR A 289 -3.19 21.00 1.32
N THR A 290 -2.20 21.90 1.49
CA THR A 290 -2.17 23.22 0.82
C THR A 290 -1.13 23.18 -0.28
N VAL A 291 -1.55 23.54 -1.49
CA VAL A 291 -0.69 23.66 -2.68
C VAL A 291 -0.58 25.15 -3.03
N ALA A 292 0.63 25.68 -3.02
CA ALA A 292 0.88 27.06 -3.41
C ALA A 292 0.77 27.22 -4.93
N VAL A 293 0.11 28.27 -5.39
CA VAL A 293 0.12 28.69 -6.79
C VAL A 293 1.30 29.65 -6.98
N THR A 294 2.08 29.49 -8.03
CA THR A 294 3.17 30.39 -8.36
C THR A 294 2.82 31.18 -9.61
N ASN A 295 3.03 32.51 -9.54
CA ASN A 295 2.79 33.42 -10.64
C ASN A 295 3.72 33.15 -11.83
N VAL A 296 3.18 33.20 -13.03
CA VAL A 296 3.90 33.14 -14.30
C VAL A 296 3.84 34.52 -14.94
N VAL A 297 4.85 35.34 -14.68
CA VAL A 297 4.94 36.73 -15.13
C VAL A 297 4.82 36.81 -16.64
N ILE A 298 3.95 37.70 -17.11
CA ILE A 298 3.90 38.06 -18.54
C ILE A 298 5.18 38.75 -18.98
N ASP A 299 5.53 38.62 -20.26
CA ASP A 299 6.66 39.29 -20.89
C ASP A 299 6.25 39.96 -22.20
N ILE A 300 6.92 41.04 -22.59
CA ILE A 300 6.71 41.72 -23.86
C ILE A 300 7.94 41.51 -24.73
N THR A 301 7.71 41.18 -25.98
CA THR A 301 8.77 41.09 -26.97
C THR A 301 8.44 42.00 -28.17
N ALA A 302 9.39 42.87 -28.54
CA ALA A 302 9.29 43.72 -29.70
C ALA A 302 10.66 43.88 -30.38
N ALA A 303 10.66 43.99 -31.68
CA ALA A 303 11.84 44.36 -32.42
C ALA A 303 11.88 45.89 -32.60
N SER A 304 13.08 46.48 -32.74
CA SER A 304 13.24 47.86 -33.25
C SER A 304 12.57 48.02 -34.60
N ALA A 305 11.99 49.20 -34.85
CA ALA A 305 11.26 49.47 -36.06
C ALA A 305 11.90 50.65 -36.82
N THR A 306 11.60 50.71 -38.11
CA THR A 306 11.99 51.85 -38.97
C THR A 306 10.73 52.31 -39.73
N ILE A 307 10.50 53.60 -39.79
CA ILE A 307 9.35 54.21 -40.48
C ILE A 307 9.81 55.47 -41.22
N ALA A 308 9.34 55.71 -42.41
CA ALA A 308 9.61 56.94 -43.11
C ALA A 308 8.71 58.07 -42.56
N GLU A 309 9.24 59.26 -42.41
CA GLU A 309 8.48 60.46 -41.97
C GLU A 309 7.29 60.72 -42.84
N SER A 310 7.40 60.46 -44.15
CA SER A 310 6.28 60.58 -45.11
C SER A 310 5.18 59.53 -44.99
N SER A 311 5.28 58.61 -44.01
CA SER A 311 4.30 57.56 -43.78
C SER A 311 2.95 58.14 -43.36
N SER A 312 1.86 57.58 -43.86
CA SER A 312 0.50 58.07 -43.54
C SER A 312 0.01 57.59 -42.17
N ASN A 313 -0.93 58.32 -41.57
CA ASN A 313 -1.64 57.89 -40.39
C ASN A 313 -2.26 56.48 -40.61
N GLY A 314 -2.09 55.59 -39.63
CA GLY A 314 -2.49 54.18 -39.72
C GLY A 314 -1.42 53.25 -40.32
N ALA A 315 -0.27 53.77 -40.80
CA ALA A 315 0.81 52.93 -41.27
C ALA A 315 1.33 52.03 -40.12
N SER A 316 1.60 50.74 -40.45
CA SER A 316 2.14 49.79 -39.45
C SER A 316 3.59 50.07 -39.16
N VAL A 317 3.93 50.11 -37.86
CA VAL A 317 5.29 50.32 -37.34
C VAL A 317 5.91 49.02 -36.88
N VAL A 318 5.33 48.39 -35.87
CA VAL A 318 5.79 47.14 -35.29
C VAL A 318 4.60 46.41 -34.64
N THR A 319 4.69 45.12 -34.46
CA THR A 319 3.75 44.37 -33.65
C THR A 319 4.47 43.91 -32.38
N LEU A 320 3.92 44.28 -31.23
CA LEU A 320 4.32 43.77 -29.94
C LEU A 320 3.70 42.38 -29.76
N THR A 321 4.43 41.45 -29.15
CA THR A 321 3.91 40.15 -28.76
C THR A 321 4.08 39.96 -27.27
N SER A 322 3.11 39.33 -26.63
CA SER A 322 3.17 38.98 -25.22
C SER A 322 3.29 37.45 -25.08
N SER A 323 3.97 37.01 -24.02
CA SER A 323 4.10 35.63 -23.59
C SER A 323 3.92 35.58 -22.07
N GLY A 324 3.63 34.38 -21.53
CA GLY A 324 3.27 34.17 -20.12
C GLY A 324 1.79 33.94 -19.95
N ASP A 325 1.34 33.83 -18.73
CA ASP A 325 -0.07 33.67 -18.40
C ASP A 325 -0.82 35.00 -18.60
N ASP A 326 -2.11 34.95 -18.81
CA ASP A 326 -2.99 36.10 -19.09
C ASP A 326 -2.57 37.03 -20.23
N ALA A 327 -1.51 36.67 -20.97
CA ALA A 327 -1.01 37.47 -22.11
C ALA A 327 -2.09 37.73 -23.18
N SER A 328 -3.14 36.90 -23.23
CA SER A 328 -4.25 37.05 -24.18
C SER A 328 -5.33 38.04 -23.72
N SER A 329 -5.45 38.30 -22.43
CA SER A 329 -6.46 39.16 -21.83
C SER A 329 -5.93 40.57 -21.53
N ALA A 330 -4.62 40.68 -21.34
CA ALA A 330 -3.96 41.96 -21.08
C ALA A 330 -3.84 42.82 -22.35
N GLY A 331 -4.19 44.09 -22.23
CA GLY A 331 -4.10 45.05 -23.35
C GLY A 331 -2.79 45.84 -23.30
N PHE A 332 -2.16 46.03 -24.48
CA PHE A 332 -0.99 46.91 -24.59
C PHE A 332 -1.39 48.38 -24.48
N THR A 333 -0.61 49.16 -23.75
CA THR A 333 -0.72 50.62 -23.66
C THR A 333 0.65 51.29 -23.81
N ILE A 334 0.66 52.56 -24.20
CA ILE A 334 1.88 53.37 -24.23
C ILE A 334 2.05 54.03 -22.87
N GLN A 335 3.19 53.75 -22.21
CA GLN A 335 3.52 54.32 -20.91
C GLN A 335 4.23 55.70 -21.03
N SER A 336 5.20 55.78 -21.92
CA SER A 336 5.99 57.02 -22.10
C SER A 336 6.74 57.02 -23.44
N GLY A 337 7.41 58.15 -23.76
CA GLY A 337 8.28 58.29 -24.92
C GLY A 337 7.51 58.54 -26.22
N ASN A 338 6.19 58.65 -26.24
CA ASN A 338 5.39 58.97 -27.41
C ASN A 338 5.23 60.47 -27.54
N THR A 339 6.29 61.12 -28.04
CA THR A 339 6.32 62.57 -28.20
C THR A 339 5.24 63.06 -29.20
N ASN A 340 4.47 64.06 -28.82
CA ASN A 340 3.38 64.63 -29.61
C ASN A 340 2.31 63.62 -30.08
N GLY A 341 2.27 62.45 -29.51
CA GLY A 341 1.27 61.41 -29.90
C GLY A 341 1.52 60.75 -31.27
N ALA A 342 2.77 60.65 -31.69
CA ALA A 342 3.18 60.11 -32.97
C ALA A 342 2.64 58.69 -33.23
N PHE A 343 2.49 57.86 -32.20
CA PHE A 343 2.13 56.48 -32.32
C PHE A 343 0.88 56.09 -31.50
N ALA A 344 0.18 55.10 -31.96
CA ALA A 344 -0.89 54.42 -31.22
C ALA A 344 -0.60 52.94 -31.17
N VAL A 345 -1.08 52.26 -30.09
CA VAL A 345 -1.02 50.83 -29.97
C VAL A 345 -2.43 50.28 -29.79
N SER A 346 -2.75 49.19 -30.47
CA SER A 346 -3.99 48.45 -30.24
C SER A 346 -3.85 47.53 -29.03
N THR A 347 -4.95 47.08 -28.43
CA THR A 347 -4.94 46.08 -27.36
C THR A 347 -4.24 44.77 -27.79
N GLY A 348 -4.24 44.43 -29.08
CA GLY A 348 -3.55 43.27 -29.66
C GLY A 348 -2.08 43.52 -30.02
N GLY A 349 -1.46 44.65 -29.62
CA GLY A 349 -0.04 44.92 -29.80
C GLY A 349 0.35 45.54 -31.17
N ALA A 350 -0.59 45.83 -32.08
CA ALA A 350 -0.25 46.49 -33.32
C ALA A 350 0.04 47.97 -33.06
N VAL A 351 1.27 48.42 -33.32
CA VAL A 351 1.71 49.81 -33.26
C VAL A 351 1.59 50.44 -34.62
N THR A 352 0.92 51.57 -34.70
CA THR A 352 0.68 52.32 -35.94
C THR A 352 1.03 53.79 -35.76
N VAL A 353 1.27 54.47 -36.89
CA VAL A 353 1.39 55.94 -36.91
C VAL A 353 0.05 56.57 -36.55
N ALA A 354 -0.02 57.38 -35.54
CA ALA A 354 -1.21 58.11 -35.08
C ALA A 354 -1.25 59.54 -35.66
N ASP A 355 -0.11 60.20 -35.60
CA ASP A 355 0.04 61.55 -36.13
C ASP A 355 1.39 61.72 -36.87
N THR A 356 1.31 61.80 -38.21
CA THR A 356 2.49 61.98 -39.05
C THR A 356 3.22 63.34 -38.82
N SER A 357 2.52 64.34 -38.38
CA SER A 357 3.14 65.65 -38.10
C SER A 357 4.08 65.63 -36.90
N ALA A 358 4.06 64.53 -36.11
CA ALA A 358 4.96 64.33 -34.99
C ALA A 358 6.22 63.50 -35.37
N ILE A 359 6.33 63.06 -36.62
CA ILE A 359 7.46 62.30 -37.18
C ILE A 359 8.18 63.25 -38.16
N ASP A 360 9.34 63.73 -37.81
CA ASP A 360 10.12 64.72 -38.55
C ASP A 360 11.60 64.34 -38.34
N TYR A 361 12.25 63.88 -39.42
CA TYR A 361 13.62 63.38 -39.38
C TYR A 361 14.63 64.45 -39.06
N GLU A 362 14.37 65.73 -39.51
CA GLU A 362 15.23 66.89 -39.26
C GLU A 362 15.20 67.33 -37.79
N THR A 363 14.05 67.08 -37.14
CA THR A 363 13.90 67.34 -35.71
C THR A 363 14.43 66.17 -34.83
N ALA A 364 14.20 64.92 -35.26
CA ALA A 364 14.69 63.74 -34.53
C ALA A 364 14.81 62.55 -35.45
N THR A 365 15.94 61.89 -35.47
CA THR A 365 16.19 60.69 -36.28
C THR A 365 15.60 59.37 -35.68
N SER A 366 15.09 59.40 -34.44
CA SER A 366 14.47 58.28 -33.78
C SER A 366 13.68 58.69 -32.54
N GLN A 367 12.75 57.86 -32.12
CA GLN A 367 12.02 57.98 -30.90
C GLN A 367 12.00 56.65 -30.13
N THR A 368 12.25 56.67 -28.80
CA THR A 368 12.09 55.49 -27.96
C THR A 368 10.73 55.55 -27.28
N VAL A 369 9.87 54.58 -27.58
CA VAL A 369 8.53 54.45 -26.99
C VAL A 369 8.53 53.28 -26.03
N VAL A 370 8.03 53.53 -24.79
CA VAL A 370 7.89 52.52 -23.76
C VAL A 370 6.44 52.03 -23.75
N PHE A 371 6.27 50.78 -24.02
CA PHE A 371 4.98 50.07 -23.96
C PHE A 371 4.87 49.32 -22.63
N THR A 372 3.65 49.14 -22.15
CA THR A 372 3.36 48.37 -20.94
C THR A 372 2.17 47.45 -21.16
N ILE A 373 2.23 46.30 -20.47
CA ILE A 373 1.14 45.32 -20.31
C ILE A 373 1.06 44.95 -18.83
N THR A 374 -0.11 44.57 -18.35
CA THR A 374 -0.29 44.14 -16.94
C THR A 374 -1.14 42.87 -16.88
N ASP A 375 -0.77 41.94 -16.00
CA ASP A 375 -1.53 40.74 -15.66
C ASP A 375 -2.50 40.95 -14.48
N GLY A 376 -2.58 42.15 -13.94
CA GLY A 376 -3.40 42.47 -12.78
C GLY A 376 -2.59 42.63 -11.50
N THR A 377 -1.45 41.97 -11.35
CA THR A 377 -0.54 42.11 -10.19
C THR A 377 0.73 42.86 -10.50
N ALA A 378 1.30 42.68 -11.68
CA ALA A 378 2.53 43.30 -12.12
C ALA A 378 2.37 43.97 -13.48
N ALA A 379 3.12 45.06 -13.72
CA ALA A 379 3.22 45.72 -15.02
C ALA A 379 4.61 45.44 -15.59
N VAL A 380 4.66 44.91 -16.80
CA VAL A 380 5.91 44.74 -17.55
C VAL A 380 6.01 45.75 -18.64
N THR A 381 7.20 46.27 -18.88
CA THR A 381 7.48 47.33 -19.87
C THR A 381 8.56 46.89 -20.83
N GLU A 382 8.38 47.28 -22.11
CA GLU A 382 9.36 47.10 -23.17
C GLU A 382 9.63 48.45 -23.89
N SER A 383 10.89 48.70 -24.14
CA SER A 383 11.34 49.94 -24.82
C SER A 383 11.66 49.65 -26.28
N VAL A 384 10.89 50.20 -27.18
CA VAL A 384 11.08 50.04 -28.64
C VAL A 384 11.67 51.33 -29.21
N VAL A 385 12.83 51.21 -29.87
CA VAL A 385 13.41 52.27 -30.65
C VAL A 385 12.79 52.27 -32.05
N ILE A 386 12.14 53.35 -32.42
CA ILE A 386 11.59 53.59 -33.75
C ILE A 386 12.48 54.61 -34.47
N THR A 387 13.19 54.16 -35.47
CA THR A 387 14.10 54.98 -36.29
C THR A 387 13.31 55.61 -37.42
N PHE A 388 13.50 56.89 -37.68
CA PHE A 388 12.91 57.60 -38.80
C PHE A 388 13.85 57.54 -39.99
N THR A 389 13.31 57.48 -41.18
CA THR A 389 14.06 57.64 -42.41
C THR A 389 13.58 58.91 -43.10
N ASP A 390 14.53 59.62 -43.58
CA ASP A 390 14.37 60.86 -44.34
C ASP A 390 13.49 60.62 -45.57
N ALA A 391 12.62 61.55 -45.83
CA ALA A 391 11.87 61.74 -47.09
C ALA A 391 12.04 63.15 -47.59
N ASP A 392 12.44 63.30 -48.79
CA ASP A 392 12.64 64.57 -49.45
C ASP A 392 11.33 65.39 -49.51
N GLU A 393 11.12 66.39 -48.61
CA GLU A 393 9.93 67.26 -48.55
C GLU A 393 10.19 68.59 -49.11
N PHE A 394 11.44 68.98 -49.26
CA PHE A 394 11.79 70.30 -49.69
C PHE A 394 12.61 70.26 -50.98
N ASP A 395 12.11 70.92 -52.00
CA ASP A 395 12.87 71.21 -53.21
C ASP A 395 13.92 72.27 -52.95
N THR A 396 15.07 72.21 -53.63
CA THR A 396 16.09 73.21 -53.61
C THR A 396 15.49 74.61 -53.87
N SER A 397 15.71 75.56 -52.97
CA SER A 397 15.19 76.89 -53.07
C SER A 397 15.65 77.59 -54.39
N THR A 398 14.81 78.45 -54.91
CA THR A 398 15.23 79.29 -56.06
C THR A 398 16.51 80.08 -55.72
N PRO A 399 17.58 79.96 -56.50
CA PRO A 399 18.83 80.62 -56.19
C PRO A 399 18.62 82.10 -56.09
N THR A 400 19.05 82.71 -55.00
CA THR A 400 19.07 84.11 -54.78
C THR A 400 20.51 84.61 -54.86
N ASP A 401 20.67 85.89 -55.19
CA ASP A 401 22.02 86.53 -55.17
C ASP A 401 22.36 86.92 -53.70
N SER A 402 23.33 86.23 -53.16
CA SER A 402 23.81 86.47 -51.81
C SER A 402 24.92 87.52 -51.72
N ASN A 403 25.32 88.06 -52.87
CA ASN A 403 26.30 89.17 -52.97
C ASN A 403 25.60 90.54 -52.97
N GLY A 404 25.87 91.36 -52.02
CA GLY A 404 25.28 92.71 -51.94
C GLY A 404 25.87 93.72 -52.87
N ALA A 405 26.78 93.38 -53.75
CA ALA A 405 27.36 94.27 -54.73
C ALA A 405 26.45 94.41 -55.94
N ALA A 406 26.55 95.50 -56.67
CA ALA A 406 25.78 95.61 -57.88
C ALA A 406 26.20 94.63 -58.99
N ASN A 407 25.21 93.99 -59.59
CA ASN A 407 25.43 93.03 -60.69
C ASN A 407 25.71 93.76 -61.98
N THR A 408 26.96 94.21 -62.13
CA THR A 408 27.40 95.05 -63.30
C THR A 408 28.69 94.47 -63.86
N MET A 409 28.89 94.71 -65.16
CA MET A 409 30.15 94.45 -65.80
C MET A 409 30.40 95.50 -66.86
N ALA A 410 31.66 95.88 -67.08
CA ALA A 410 32.07 96.73 -68.16
C ALA A 410 32.12 95.91 -69.49
N GLU A 411 31.90 96.54 -70.66
CA GLU A 411 31.93 95.90 -71.98
C GLU A 411 33.30 95.32 -72.34
N ASN A 412 34.34 95.77 -71.66
CA ASN A 412 35.73 95.38 -71.90
C ASN A 412 36.31 94.53 -70.70
N VAL A 413 35.44 93.92 -69.87
CA VAL A 413 35.87 93.15 -68.71
C VAL A 413 36.65 91.95 -69.17
N ALA A 414 37.66 91.52 -68.41
CA ALA A 414 38.49 90.32 -68.71
C ALA A 414 37.72 89.05 -68.49
N ASN A 415 38.04 88.02 -69.33
CA ASN A 415 37.47 86.73 -69.15
C ASN A 415 37.79 86.23 -67.71
N GLY A 416 36.82 85.63 -66.96
CA GLY A 416 36.95 85.16 -65.63
C GLY A 416 36.76 86.18 -64.50
N ALA A 417 36.45 87.47 -64.86
CA ALA A 417 36.07 88.45 -63.85
C ALA A 417 34.69 88.17 -63.26
N THR A 418 34.52 88.43 -62.00
CA THR A 418 33.25 88.25 -61.29
C THR A 418 32.29 89.38 -61.70
N VAL A 419 30.99 89.11 -61.83
CA VAL A 419 29.95 90.07 -62.27
C VAL A 419 29.04 90.48 -61.14
N GLY A 420 29.44 90.23 -59.90
CA GLY A 420 28.68 90.63 -58.71
C GLY A 420 27.56 89.67 -58.32
N VAL A 421 27.46 88.58 -59.05
CA VAL A 421 26.43 87.54 -58.72
C VAL A 421 27.08 86.41 -57.97
N THR A 422 26.54 86.08 -56.81
CA THR A 422 26.84 84.87 -56.09
C THR A 422 25.50 84.19 -55.83
N ALA A 423 25.24 83.18 -56.64
CA ALA A 423 23.99 82.41 -56.51
C ALA A 423 24.10 81.49 -55.24
N LEU A 424 23.15 81.60 -54.38
CA LEU A 424 22.96 80.79 -53.21
C LEU A 424 21.55 80.16 -53.25
N ALA A 425 21.48 78.91 -53.19
CA ALA A 425 20.26 78.15 -52.97
C ALA A 425 20.47 77.34 -51.69
N SER A 426 19.42 77.01 -51.03
CA SER A 426 19.38 76.11 -49.87
C SER A 426 18.31 75.06 -50.09
N ASP A 427 18.53 73.91 -49.50
CA ASP A 427 17.59 72.84 -49.35
C ASP A 427 17.40 72.69 -47.84
N ALA A 428 16.17 72.56 -47.37
CA ALA A 428 15.86 72.47 -45.96
C ALA A 428 15.84 71.04 -45.48
N ASP A 429 15.98 70.04 -46.36
CA ASP A 429 16.08 68.64 -45.94
C ASP A 429 17.44 68.36 -45.29
N GLY A 430 17.45 67.64 -44.22
CA GLY A 430 18.61 67.45 -43.36
C GLY A 430 19.77 66.63 -43.98
N THR A 431 19.52 65.93 -45.10
CA THR A 431 20.55 65.13 -45.77
C THR A 431 20.60 65.51 -47.24
N THR A 432 21.59 66.11 -47.71
CA THR A 432 21.83 66.46 -49.10
C THR A 432 21.71 65.30 -50.10
#